data_c3ed9fc090ac51ca59f8adde8b53cfa5
#
_entry.id   c3ed9fc090ac51ca59f8adde8b53cfa5
#
_cell.length_a   1.000
_cell.length_b   1.000
_cell.length_c   1.000
_cell.angle_alpha   90.00
_cell.angle_beta   90.00
_cell.angle_gamma   90.00
#
_symmetry.space_group_name_H-M   'P 1'
#
loop_
_entity.id
_entity.type
_entity.pdbx_description
1 polymer ?
#
loop_
_entity_poly.entity_id
_entity_poly.type
_entity_poly.pdbx_seq_one_letter_code
_entity_poly.pdbx_strand_id
1 'polypeptide(L)'
;MLNKEAIKERLKEIKENLILLDEIKKVPQKDFMGDIKLFKACERCLQISIQCLLDIAHYIIAQHKWDRASDNKEAIRSMAQHSVIPDDFAKKIMPMAGLRNLLVH
;
A
#
# COMPACT_ATOMS: atom_id res chain seq x y z
N MET A 1 -11.51 -11.79 9.77
CA MET A 1 -11.75 -10.38 10.04
C MET A 1 -10.56 -9.75 10.72
N LEU A 2 -10.14 -8.58 10.28
CA LEU A 2 -8.99 -7.89 10.88
C LEU A 2 -9.37 -7.30 12.24
N ASN A 3 -8.42 -7.30 13.17
CA ASN A 3 -8.55 -6.68 14.48
C ASN A 3 -7.40 -5.68 14.69
N LYS A 4 -7.38 -5.01 15.82
CA LYS A 4 -6.35 -3.99 16.12
C LYS A 4 -4.94 -4.55 16.04
N GLU A 5 -4.73 -5.78 16.51
CA GLU A 5 -3.41 -6.41 16.46
C GLU A 5 -2.97 -6.67 15.02
N ALA A 6 -3.90 -7.12 14.18
CA ALA A 6 -3.62 -7.35 12.76
C ALA A 6 -3.26 -6.02 12.06
N ILE A 7 -3.93 -4.92 12.43
CA ILE A 7 -3.62 -3.60 11.88
C ILE A 7 -2.24 -3.12 12.30
N LYS A 8 -1.88 -3.33 13.57
CA LYS A 8 -0.53 -3.00 14.06
C LYS A 8 0.55 -3.77 13.31
N GLU A 9 0.30 -5.05 13.04
CA GLU A 9 1.22 -5.89 12.26
C GLU A 9 1.38 -5.37 10.84
N ARG A 10 0.30 -4.94 10.21
CA ARG A 10 0.36 -4.37 8.85
C ARG A 10 1.11 -3.04 8.82
N LEU A 11 0.91 -2.18 9.81
CA LEU A 11 1.66 -0.93 9.91
C LEU A 11 3.15 -1.19 10.09
N LYS A 12 3.49 -2.17 10.91
CA LYS A 12 4.89 -2.58 11.14
C LYS A 12 5.50 -3.08 9.82
N GLU A 13 4.78 -3.90 9.10
CA GLU A 13 5.24 -4.45 7.82
C GLU A 13 5.46 -3.35 6.78
N ILE A 14 4.56 -2.38 6.71
CA ILE A 14 4.73 -1.22 5.83
C ILE A 14 6.02 -0.46 6.19
N LYS A 15 6.26 -0.21 7.48
CA LYS A 15 7.46 0.50 7.92
C LYS A 15 8.73 -0.24 7.55
N GLU A 16 8.76 -1.55 7.76
CA GLU A 16 9.91 -2.38 7.42
C GLU A 16 10.18 -2.36 5.92
N ASN A 17 9.12 -2.47 5.12
CA ASN A 17 9.24 -2.44 3.66
C ASN A 17 9.66 -1.07 3.15
N LEU A 18 9.22 0.02 3.79
CA LEU A 18 9.65 1.37 3.41
C LEU A 18 11.15 1.56 3.63
N ILE A 19 11.69 1.01 4.73
CA ILE A 19 13.13 1.05 4.99
C ILE A 19 13.87 0.32 3.88
N LEU A 20 13.40 -0.86 3.50
CA LEU A 20 14.02 -1.64 2.43
C LEU A 20 13.93 -0.93 1.08
N LEU A 21 12.79 -0.33 0.77
CA LEU A 21 12.61 0.43 -0.46
C LEU A 21 13.52 1.66 -0.51
N ASP A 22 13.75 2.31 0.63
CA ASP A 22 14.71 3.43 0.73
C ASP A 22 16.13 2.97 0.39
N GLU A 23 16.53 1.78 0.85
CA GLU A 23 17.81 1.20 0.51
C GLU A 23 17.90 0.91 -0.99
N ILE A 24 16.87 0.33 -1.55
CA ILE A 24 16.81 0.02 -2.98
C ILE A 24 16.90 1.30 -3.83
N LYS A 25 16.24 2.38 -3.37
CA LYS A 25 16.25 3.68 -4.06
C LYS A 25 17.64 4.24 -4.26
N LYS A 26 18.57 3.90 -3.36
CA LYS A 26 19.95 4.38 -3.43
C LYS A 26 20.80 3.65 -4.47
N VAL A 27 20.32 2.53 -4.98
CA VAL A 27 21.04 1.74 -5.99
C VAL A 27 20.94 2.46 -7.33
N PRO A 28 22.09 2.64 -8.05
CA PRO A 28 22.04 3.26 -9.37
C PRO A 28 21.13 2.49 -10.33
N GLN A 29 20.41 3.21 -11.17
CA GLN A 29 19.44 2.63 -12.10
C GLN A 29 20.04 1.50 -12.93
N LYS A 30 21.27 1.68 -13.41
CA LYS A 30 21.98 0.68 -14.21
C LYS A 30 22.14 -0.63 -13.45
N ASP A 31 22.55 -0.55 -12.18
CA ASP A 31 22.77 -1.72 -11.34
C ASP A 31 21.44 -2.40 -11.00
N PHE A 32 20.42 -1.59 -10.74
CA PHE A 32 19.05 -2.10 -10.45
C PHE A 32 18.50 -2.87 -11.65
N MET A 33 18.61 -2.31 -12.84
CA MET A 33 18.09 -2.93 -14.06
C MET A 33 18.81 -4.22 -14.43
N GLY A 34 20.06 -4.37 -13.99
CA GLY A 34 20.86 -5.57 -14.24
C GLY A 34 20.73 -6.65 -13.17
N ASP A 35 19.98 -6.40 -12.09
CA ASP A 35 19.88 -7.32 -10.96
C ASP A 35 18.44 -7.82 -10.80
N ILE A 36 18.18 -9.02 -11.34
CA ILE A 36 16.84 -9.61 -11.31
C ILE A 36 16.36 -9.89 -9.87
N LYS A 37 17.28 -10.26 -8.98
CA LYS A 37 16.93 -10.54 -7.58
C LYS A 37 16.49 -9.25 -6.88
N LEU A 38 17.19 -8.15 -7.11
CA LEU A 38 16.85 -6.86 -6.54
C LEU A 38 15.52 -6.35 -7.08
N PHE A 39 15.30 -6.53 -8.39
CA PHE A 39 14.03 -6.17 -9.02
C PHE A 39 12.87 -6.93 -8.40
N LYS A 40 13.02 -8.25 -8.23
CA LYS A 40 11.97 -9.10 -7.63
C LYS A 40 11.72 -8.73 -6.16
N ALA A 41 12.75 -8.40 -5.42
CA ALA A 41 12.61 -7.96 -4.02
C ALA A 41 11.82 -6.66 -3.95
N CYS A 42 12.12 -5.69 -4.82
CA CYS A 42 11.42 -4.42 -4.91
C CYS A 42 9.94 -4.63 -5.24
N GLU A 43 9.67 -5.44 -6.25
CA GLU A 43 8.30 -5.78 -6.68
C GLU A 43 7.50 -6.39 -5.52
N ARG A 44 8.10 -7.32 -4.78
CA ARG A 44 7.45 -7.98 -3.65
C ARG A 44 7.18 -7.01 -2.51
N CYS A 45 8.15 -6.13 -2.19
CA CYS A 45 7.98 -5.10 -1.17
C CYS A 45 6.82 -4.16 -1.50
N LEU A 46 6.72 -3.72 -2.75
CA LEU A 46 5.64 -2.86 -3.21
C LEU A 46 4.29 -3.58 -3.10
N GLN A 47 4.22 -4.82 -3.56
CA GLN A 47 3.00 -5.62 -3.52
C GLN A 47 2.48 -5.75 -2.08
N ILE A 48 3.36 -6.13 -1.15
CA ILE A 48 2.98 -6.33 0.25
C ILE A 48 2.57 -5.01 0.89
N SER A 49 3.32 -3.94 0.67
CA SER A 49 3.02 -2.63 1.26
C SER A 49 1.68 -2.09 0.79
N ILE A 50 1.40 -2.20 -0.51
CA ILE A 50 0.12 -1.76 -1.08
C ILE A 50 -1.03 -2.58 -0.50
N GLN A 51 -0.86 -3.90 -0.42
CA GLN A 51 -1.90 -4.76 0.14
C GLN A 51 -2.17 -4.43 1.60
N CYS A 52 -1.13 -4.19 2.40
CA CYS A 52 -1.29 -3.80 3.80
C CYS A 52 -2.05 -2.49 3.93
N LEU A 53 -1.72 -1.50 3.09
CA LEU A 53 -2.40 -0.21 3.09
C LEU A 53 -3.88 -0.35 2.78
N LEU A 54 -4.21 -1.14 1.76
CA LEU A 54 -5.60 -1.37 1.36
C LEU A 54 -6.38 -2.14 2.43
N ASP A 55 -5.75 -3.13 3.07
CA ASP A 55 -6.37 -3.86 4.19
C ASP A 55 -6.73 -2.91 5.32
N ILE A 56 -5.82 -1.98 5.64
CA ILE A 56 -6.07 -0.98 6.69
C ILE A 56 -7.25 -0.09 6.30
N ALA A 57 -7.30 0.37 5.05
CA ALA A 57 -8.39 1.21 4.57
C ALA A 57 -9.74 0.50 4.69
N HIS A 58 -9.83 -0.74 4.24
CA HIS A 58 -11.06 -1.52 4.36
C HIS A 58 -11.46 -1.77 5.81
N TYR A 59 -10.47 -2.00 6.68
CA TYR A 59 -10.73 -2.16 8.12
C TYR A 59 -11.36 -0.91 8.71
N ILE A 60 -10.80 0.26 8.41
CA ILE A 60 -11.31 1.54 8.94
C ILE A 60 -12.74 1.77 8.46
N ILE A 61 -13.02 1.52 7.19
CA ILE A 61 -14.37 1.64 6.62
C ILE A 61 -15.34 0.75 7.39
N ALA A 62 -14.99 -0.49 7.65
CA ALA A 62 -15.82 -1.45 8.36
C ALA A 62 -16.05 -1.02 9.81
N GLN A 63 -15.01 -0.55 10.50
CA GLN A 63 -15.10 -0.12 11.90
C GLN A 63 -16.04 1.07 12.09
N HIS A 64 -16.04 2.00 11.14
CA HIS A 64 -16.87 3.18 11.21
C HIS A 64 -18.23 3.00 10.54
N LYS A 65 -18.49 1.81 10.01
CA LYS A 65 -19.75 1.47 9.32
C LYS A 65 -20.07 2.44 8.18
N TRP A 66 -19.03 2.93 7.52
CA TRP A 66 -19.18 3.75 6.32
C TRP A 66 -19.63 2.86 5.16
N ASP A 67 -20.13 3.49 4.10
CA ASP A 67 -20.56 2.75 2.91
C ASP A 67 -19.43 1.87 2.40
N ARG A 68 -19.78 0.60 2.13
CA ARG A 68 -18.80 -0.37 1.66
C ARG A 68 -18.18 0.08 0.34
N ALA A 69 -16.87 0.05 0.28
CA ALA A 69 -16.14 0.35 -0.95
C ALA A 69 -16.27 -0.83 -1.92
N SER A 70 -16.65 -0.56 -3.16
CA SER A 70 -16.81 -1.60 -4.18
C SER A 70 -15.46 -2.07 -4.74
N ASP A 71 -14.42 -1.23 -4.63
CA ASP A 71 -13.08 -1.58 -5.07
C ASP A 71 -12.04 -0.81 -4.26
N ASN A 72 -10.77 -1.05 -4.57
CA ASN A 72 -9.66 -0.45 -3.82
C ASN A 72 -9.56 1.06 -4.03
N LYS A 73 -9.90 1.56 -5.20
CA LYS A 73 -9.88 3.00 -5.47
C LYS A 73 -10.93 3.72 -4.61
N GLU A 74 -12.11 3.12 -4.48
CA GLU A 74 -13.16 3.67 -3.62
C GLU A 74 -12.76 3.64 -2.16
N ALA A 75 -12.01 2.61 -1.73
CA ALA A 75 -11.50 2.56 -0.36
C ALA A 75 -10.59 3.76 -0.07
N ILE A 76 -9.71 4.10 -1.01
CA ILE A 76 -8.83 5.27 -0.87
C ILE A 76 -9.64 6.57 -0.87
N ARG A 77 -10.62 6.69 -1.76
CA ARG A 77 -11.52 7.86 -1.80
C ARG A 77 -12.27 8.04 -0.49
N SER A 78 -12.74 6.94 0.09
CA SER A 78 -13.45 6.96 1.36
C SER A 78 -12.55 7.51 2.48
N MET A 79 -11.28 7.12 2.49
CA MET A 79 -10.32 7.63 3.47
C MET A 79 -10.17 9.16 3.36
N ALA A 80 -10.10 9.68 2.15
CA ALA A 80 -10.03 11.13 1.92
C ALA A 80 -11.33 11.82 2.26
N GLN A 81 -12.45 11.25 1.84
CA GLN A 81 -13.79 11.77 2.08
C GLN A 81 -14.08 11.95 3.57
N HIS A 82 -13.61 11.03 4.39
CA HIS A 82 -13.80 11.04 5.84
C HIS A 82 -12.62 11.67 6.59
N SER A 83 -11.73 12.35 5.88
CA SER A 83 -10.59 13.08 6.44
C SER A 83 -9.60 12.21 7.22
N VAL A 84 -9.52 10.92 6.89
CA VAL A 84 -8.49 10.03 7.45
C VAL A 84 -7.13 10.38 6.84
N ILE A 85 -7.13 10.73 5.55
CA ILE A 85 -5.93 11.19 4.83
C ILE A 85 -6.28 12.46 4.06
N PRO A 86 -5.28 13.34 3.77
CA PRO A 86 -5.51 14.53 2.95
C PRO A 86 -5.87 14.16 1.51
N ASP A 87 -6.66 15.01 0.86
CA ASP A 87 -7.10 14.81 -0.53
C ASP A 87 -5.91 14.70 -1.51
N ASP A 88 -4.90 15.55 -1.35
CA ASP A 88 -3.74 15.54 -2.23
C ASP A 88 -2.93 14.25 -2.07
N PHE A 89 -2.82 13.74 -0.84
CA PHE A 89 -2.18 12.46 -0.58
C PHE A 89 -2.97 11.31 -1.23
N ALA A 90 -4.30 11.34 -1.10
CA ALA A 90 -5.17 10.33 -1.72
C ALA A 90 -4.95 10.28 -3.23
N LYS A 91 -4.85 11.44 -3.88
CA LYS A 91 -4.58 11.51 -5.32
C LYS A 91 -3.24 10.89 -5.69
N LYS A 92 -2.22 11.10 -4.85
CA LYS A 92 -0.88 10.54 -5.08
C LYS A 92 -0.86 9.02 -4.98
N ILE A 93 -1.61 8.44 -4.04
CA ILE A 93 -1.60 6.99 -3.82
C ILE A 93 -2.68 6.25 -4.62
N MET A 94 -3.62 6.97 -5.24
CA MET A 94 -4.69 6.35 -6.02
C MET A 94 -4.17 5.36 -7.08
N PRO A 95 -3.10 5.65 -7.83
CA PRO A 95 -2.57 4.70 -8.81
C PRO A 95 -2.08 3.39 -8.19
N MET A 96 -1.79 3.37 -6.88
CA MET A 96 -1.34 2.14 -6.20
C MET A 96 -2.40 1.04 -6.23
N ALA A 97 -3.68 1.42 -6.22
CA ALA A 97 -4.77 0.45 -6.30
C ALA A 97 -4.73 -0.34 -7.62
N GLY A 98 -4.41 0.36 -8.74
CA GLY A 98 -4.24 -0.29 -10.02
C GLY A 98 -2.93 -1.07 -10.12
N LEU A 99 -1.86 -0.51 -9.57
CA LEU A 99 -0.56 -1.17 -9.57
C LEU A 99 -0.61 -2.50 -8.82
N ARG A 100 -1.34 -2.57 -7.71
CA ARG A 100 -1.52 -3.82 -6.97
C ARG A 100 -2.04 -4.94 -7.88
N ASN A 101 -3.01 -4.63 -8.72
CA ASN A 101 -3.57 -5.62 -9.63
C ASN A 101 -2.56 -6.09 -10.67
N LEU A 102 -1.70 -5.20 -11.15
CA LEU A 102 -0.63 -5.55 -12.07
C LEU A 102 0.42 -6.45 -11.41
N LEU A 103 0.78 -6.15 -10.17
CA LEU A 103 1.81 -6.91 -9.44
C LEU A 103 1.36 -8.32 -9.06
N VAL A 104 0.06 -8.52 -8.84
CA VAL A 104 -0.49 -9.83 -8.47
C VAL A 104 -0.71 -10.71 -9.70
N HIS A 105 -1.00 -10.11 -10.81
CA HIS A 105 -1.26 -10.79 -12.07
C HIS A 105 -0.07 -10.70 -13.00
#